data_cb3923ce197f51957a5a70b59034f93b
#
_entry.id   cb3923ce197f51957a5a70b59034f93b
#
_cell.length_a   1.000
_cell.length_b   1.000
_cell.length_c   1.000
_cell.angle_alpha   90.00
_cell.angle_beta   90.00
_cell.angle_gamma   90.00
#
_symmetry.space_group_name_H-M   'P 1'
#
loop_
_entity.id
_entity.type
_entity.pdbx_description
1 polymer ?
#
loop_
_entity_poly.entity_id
_entity_poly.type
_entity_poly.pdbx_seq_one_letter_code
_entity_poly.pdbx_strand_id
1 'polypeptide(L)'
;MGKGKKLPEIFFPAEKNSNELSLYHYGRHDCTPLNEYGPAKRDYYLLHFIANGKGTYTVKDKTFHLEKNEIFLIRPNEETLYKADQEDPWEYYFVAFHGTHADNMIRAVDWIDGYIARPKNHQVIRSIMRSMYAVKKSVSWGEYMVLGNLYMLLANLVKESNQNKTNELKNSQEDALNKAIDYIKKNFEQGIRVSDIADAVNMHRVSLYRLFKECLNVSVEQYLQNYRMDKAVALLQNFDISVMDICIRVGMSDYPHFCRQFKRHFGFTPSEYRKFFSGKQ
;
A
#
# COMPACT_ATOMS: atom_id res chain seq x y z
N MET A 1 23.69 8.99 34.76
CA MET A 1 23.66 7.72 33.99
C MET A 1 22.65 7.91 32.87
N GLY A 2 23.10 8.16 31.64
CA GLY A 2 22.24 8.35 30.49
C GLY A 2 21.49 7.07 30.21
N LYS A 3 20.15 7.12 30.18
CA LYS A 3 19.33 6.02 29.68
C LYS A 3 19.73 5.81 28.21
N GLY A 4 20.33 4.66 27.91
CA GLY A 4 20.73 4.30 26.56
C GLY A 4 19.54 4.39 25.60
N LYS A 5 19.82 4.75 24.36
CA LYS A 5 18.83 4.87 23.28
C LYS A 5 18.07 3.54 23.17
N LYS A 6 16.78 3.51 23.54
CA LYS A 6 15.96 2.33 23.36
C LYS A 6 15.73 2.14 21.86
N LEU A 7 16.00 0.94 21.36
CA LEU A 7 15.69 0.58 19.97
C LEU A 7 14.23 0.12 19.86
N PRO A 8 13.60 0.33 18.69
CA PRO A 8 12.25 -0.17 18.44
C PRO A 8 12.23 -1.70 18.45
N GLU A 9 11.16 -2.27 18.99
CA GLU A 9 10.87 -3.70 18.82
C GLU A 9 10.22 -3.89 17.46
N ILE A 10 10.93 -4.53 16.52
CA ILE A 10 10.52 -4.70 15.12
C ILE A 10 10.34 -6.18 14.81
N PHE A 11 9.22 -6.52 14.20
CA PHE A 11 8.89 -7.85 13.72
C PHE A 11 8.77 -7.83 12.19
N PHE A 12 9.38 -8.83 11.53
CA PHE A 12 9.31 -9.01 10.09
C PHE A 12 8.51 -10.29 9.78
N PRO A 13 7.61 -10.29 8.78
CA PRO A 13 6.96 -11.50 8.33
C PRO A 13 7.98 -12.47 7.72
N ALA A 14 7.68 -13.78 7.75
CA ALA A 14 8.55 -14.80 7.20
C ALA A 14 8.52 -14.83 5.67
N GLU A 15 7.37 -14.51 5.07
CA GLU A 15 7.17 -14.49 3.61
C GLU A 15 6.53 -13.18 3.15
N LYS A 16 6.81 -12.78 1.91
CA LYS A 16 6.10 -11.67 1.25
C LYS A 16 4.72 -12.16 0.81
N ASN A 17 3.69 -11.72 1.50
CA ASN A 17 2.32 -12.00 1.13
C ASN A 17 1.91 -11.18 -0.11
N SER A 18 0.98 -11.68 -0.87
CA SER A 18 0.40 -11.22 -2.15
C SER A 18 0.68 -9.77 -2.61
N ASN A 19 0.66 -9.51 -3.93
CA ASN A 19 0.78 -8.16 -4.51
C ASN A 19 -0.39 -7.22 -4.15
N GLU A 20 -1.44 -7.72 -3.51
CA GLU A 20 -2.64 -6.93 -3.17
C GLU A 20 -2.46 -6.14 -1.88
N LEU A 21 -2.04 -6.78 -0.79
CA LEU A 21 -1.66 -6.16 0.47
C LEU A 21 -0.58 -7.02 1.13
N SER A 22 0.62 -6.49 1.25
CA SER A 22 1.75 -7.16 1.88
C SER A 22 2.23 -6.41 3.09
N LEU A 23 2.49 -7.17 4.15
CA LEU A 23 3.09 -6.67 5.36
C LEU A 23 4.61 -6.62 5.19
N TYR A 24 5.23 -5.52 5.59
CA TYR A 24 6.69 -5.35 5.52
C TYR A 24 7.34 -5.58 6.89
N HIS A 25 6.91 -4.84 7.90
CA HIS A 25 7.27 -5.03 9.30
C HIS A 25 6.26 -4.30 10.20
N TYR A 26 6.24 -4.65 11.46
CA TYR A 26 5.41 -4.00 12.48
C TYR A 26 6.10 -4.04 13.83
N GLY A 27 5.66 -3.20 14.74
CA GLY A 27 6.27 -3.17 16.05
C GLY A 27 5.77 -2.06 16.96
N ARG A 28 6.53 -1.84 18.03
CA ARG A 28 6.32 -0.81 19.04
C ARG A 28 7.64 -0.12 19.37
N HIS A 29 7.59 1.15 19.66
CA HIS A 29 8.70 1.89 20.19
C HIS A 29 8.28 2.79 21.35
N ASP A 30 8.93 2.61 22.47
CA ASP A 30 8.85 3.48 23.64
C ASP A 30 10.08 4.40 23.58
N CYS A 31 9.88 5.60 23.02
CA CYS A 31 10.96 6.51 22.71
C CYS A 31 11.59 7.14 23.95
N THR A 32 12.89 7.36 23.90
CA THR A 32 13.58 8.27 24.83
C THR A 32 13.42 9.72 24.37
N PRO A 33 13.61 10.71 25.24
CA PRO A 33 13.59 12.12 24.86
C PRO A 33 14.45 12.41 23.63
N LEU A 34 13.92 13.24 22.73
CA LEU A 34 14.58 13.66 21.49
C LEU A 34 14.97 12.53 20.53
N ASN A 35 14.44 11.32 20.72
CA ASN A 35 14.68 10.22 19.78
C ASN A 35 14.15 10.59 18.39
N GLU A 36 15.02 10.49 17.38
CA GLU A 36 14.78 10.99 16.03
C GLU A 36 15.06 9.94 14.99
N TYR A 37 14.21 9.90 13.96
CA TYR A 37 14.36 9.06 12.76
C TYR A 37 14.22 9.88 11.49
N GLY A 38 15.24 9.85 10.68
CA GLY A 38 15.29 10.58 9.43
C GLY A 38 16.38 11.66 9.43
N PRO A 39 16.47 12.50 8.36
CA PRO A 39 15.68 12.37 7.13
C PRO A 39 15.89 11.03 6.42
N ALA A 40 14.81 10.39 5.98
CA ALA A 40 14.88 9.11 5.29
C ALA A 40 13.72 8.92 4.31
N LYS A 41 13.99 8.20 3.20
CA LYS A 41 12.98 7.76 2.22
C LYS A 41 12.76 6.27 2.36
N ARG A 42 11.52 5.83 2.13
CA ARG A 42 11.10 4.42 2.16
C ARG A 42 10.27 4.13 0.93
N ASP A 43 10.26 2.89 0.46
CA ASP A 43 9.51 2.43 -0.72
C ASP A 43 8.14 1.80 -0.37
N TYR A 44 7.74 1.89 0.91
CA TYR A 44 6.50 1.35 1.45
C TYR A 44 5.75 2.39 2.29
N TYR A 45 4.47 2.12 2.57
CA TYR A 45 3.70 2.85 3.57
C TYR A 45 4.14 2.47 4.96
N LEU A 46 4.28 3.46 5.85
CA LEU A 46 4.54 3.22 7.26
C LEU A 46 3.58 4.07 8.10
N LEU A 47 2.65 3.40 8.77
CA LEU A 47 1.65 4.01 9.62
C LEU A 47 2.07 3.91 11.08
N HIS A 48 2.05 5.05 11.77
CA HIS A 48 2.32 5.14 13.21
C HIS A 48 1.06 5.54 13.97
N PHE A 49 0.74 4.85 15.04
CA PHE A 49 -0.29 5.23 16.01
C PHE A 49 0.37 5.62 17.33
N ILE A 50 0.20 6.86 17.76
CA ILE A 50 0.78 7.38 19.00
C ILE A 50 -0.05 6.87 20.17
N ALA A 51 0.54 5.98 20.96
CA ALA A 51 -0.10 5.38 22.11
C ALA A 51 -0.10 6.31 23.34
N ASN A 52 1.02 6.99 23.59
CA ASN A 52 1.19 7.96 24.65
C ASN A 52 2.21 9.00 24.22
N GLY A 53 2.29 10.13 24.96
CA GLY A 53 3.26 11.20 24.72
C GLY A 53 3.00 11.98 23.44
N LYS A 54 3.99 12.74 23.01
CA LYS A 54 3.93 13.66 21.87
C LYS A 54 5.26 13.74 21.12
N GLY A 55 5.22 14.36 19.92
CA GLY A 55 6.42 14.58 19.11
C GLY A 55 6.11 15.36 17.84
N THR A 56 7.07 15.42 16.94
CA THR A 56 6.95 16.11 15.65
C THR A 56 7.16 15.16 14.49
N TYR A 57 6.40 15.37 13.42
CA TYR A 57 6.53 14.69 12.14
C TYR A 57 6.70 15.74 11.05
N THR A 58 7.79 15.67 10.30
CA THR A 58 8.12 16.59 9.22
C THR A 58 8.15 15.83 7.90
N VAL A 59 7.41 16.33 6.92
CA VAL A 59 7.37 15.83 5.54
C VAL A 59 7.22 17.00 4.60
N LYS A 60 8.02 17.00 3.53
CA LYS A 60 8.13 18.17 2.65
C LYS A 60 8.48 19.41 3.51
N ASP A 61 7.77 20.50 3.33
CA ASP A 61 7.99 21.77 4.08
C ASP A 61 7.04 21.94 5.28
N LYS A 62 6.36 20.84 5.71
CA LYS A 62 5.37 20.86 6.79
C LYS A 62 5.86 20.07 7.99
N THR A 63 5.72 20.70 9.17
CA THR A 63 5.95 20.04 10.46
C THR A 63 4.63 19.97 11.23
N PHE A 64 4.25 18.74 11.61
CA PHE A 64 3.07 18.45 12.41
C PHE A 64 3.48 18.18 13.85
N HIS A 65 2.81 18.82 14.81
CA HIS A 65 2.90 18.49 16.22
C HIS A 65 1.80 17.48 16.53
N LEU A 66 2.20 16.33 17.01
CA LEU A 66 1.32 15.17 17.17
C LEU A 66 1.37 14.67 18.61
N GLU A 67 0.23 14.14 19.05
CA GLU A 67 0.07 13.66 20.41
C GLU A 67 -0.70 12.34 20.47
N LYS A 68 -0.93 11.88 21.67
CA LYS A 68 -1.65 10.62 21.97
C LYS A 68 -2.95 10.48 21.16
N ASN A 69 -3.17 9.29 20.63
CA ASN A 69 -4.32 8.85 19.81
C ASN A 69 -4.33 9.39 18.37
N GLU A 70 -3.31 10.11 17.96
CA GLU A 70 -3.14 10.52 16.57
C GLU A 70 -2.36 9.49 15.78
N ILE A 71 -2.55 9.53 14.47
CA ILE A 71 -1.89 8.67 13.48
C ILE A 71 -1.14 9.56 12.51
N PHE A 72 0.09 9.18 12.18
CA PHE A 72 0.78 9.75 11.02
C PHE A 72 1.19 8.67 10.02
N LEU A 73 1.14 9.03 8.76
CA LEU A 73 1.43 8.17 7.62
C LEU A 73 2.68 8.66 6.89
N ILE A 74 3.66 7.79 6.75
CA ILE A 74 4.78 7.96 5.83
C ILE A 74 4.39 7.30 4.52
N ARG A 75 4.45 8.06 3.42
CA ARG A 75 4.14 7.58 2.07
C ARG A 75 5.42 7.12 1.36
N PRO A 76 5.29 6.17 0.41
CA PRO A 76 6.42 5.72 -0.39
C PRO A 76 7.15 6.87 -1.09
N ASN A 77 8.48 6.80 -1.10
CA ASN A 77 9.39 7.72 -1.79
C ASN A 77 9.37 9.19 -1.30
N GLU A 78 8.71 9.48 -0.20
CA GLU A 78 8.75 10.80 0.44
C GLU A 78 9.83 10.83 1.53
N GLU A 79 10.58 11.94 1.57
CA GLU A 79 11.55 12.16 2.63
C GLU A 79 10.85 12.65 3.89
N THR A 80 11.15 12.02 5.01
CA THR A 80 10.46 12.28 6.28
C THR A 80 11.42 12.26 7.45
N LEU A 81 11.10 13.09 8.44
CA LEU A 81 11.78 13.16 9.71
C LEU A 81 10.72 13.14 10.82
N TYR A 82 10.91 12.35 11.85
CA TYR A 82 10.04 12.42 13.03
C TYR A 82 10.86 12.30 14.32
N LYS A 83 10.44 13.05 15.35
CA LYS A 83 11.20 13.25 16.57
C LYS A 83 10.30 13.25 17.79
N ALA A 84 10.68 12.50 18.81
CA ALA A 84 10.02 12.49 20.10
C ALA A 84 10.24 13.82 20.85
N ASP A 85 9.23 14.23 21.62
CA ASP A 85 9.33 15.40 22.50
C ASP A 85 10.39 15.21 23.59
N GLN A 86 10.89 16.29 24.11
CA GLN A 86 11.93 16.28 25.14
C GLN A 86 11.39 15.91 26.52
N GLU A 87 10.20 16.40 26.86
CA GLU A 87 9.61 16.24 28.20
C GLU A 87 8.63 15.09 28.27
N ASP A 88 7.85 14.88 27.20
CA ASP A 88 6.83 13.85 27.09
C ASP A 88 7.02 13.03 25.79
N PRO A 89 8.13 12.25 25.69
CA PRO A 89 8.45 11.50 24.49
C PRO A 89 7.37 10.45 24.20
N TRP A 90 7.01 10.34 22.91
CA TRP A 90 5.95 9.43 22.51
C TRP A 90 6.33 7.94 22.60
N GLU A 91 5.31 7.15 22.89
CA GLU A 91 5.24 5.73 22.63
C GLU A 91 4.33 5.50 21.43
N TYR A 92 4.77 4.75 20.44
CA TYR A 92 3.94 4.45 19.28
C TYR A 92 4.02 2.98 18.86
N TYR A 93 2.92 2.51 18.27
CA TYR A 93 2.90 1.30 17.47
C TYR A 93 3.04 1.69 16.01
N PHE A 94 3.63 0.81 15.21
CA PHE A 94 3.79 1.05 13.78
C PHE A 94 3.57 -0.22 12.97
N VAL A 95 3.14 -0.04 11.71
CA VAL A 95 3.00 -1.09 10.72
C VAL A 95 3.42 -0.58 9.36
N ALA A 96 4.31 -1.31 8.70
CA ALA A 96 4.79 -1.04 7.35
C ALA A 96 4.17 -2.04 6.38
N PHE A 97 3.65 -1.55 5.26
CA PHE A 97 2.92 -2.34 4.29
C PHE A 97 2.97 -1.71 2.89
N HIS A 98 2.67 -2.50 1.88
CA HIS A 98 2.54 -2.05 0.50
C HIS A 98 1.49 -2.90 -0.25
N GLY A 99 1.21 -2.55 -1.51
CA GLY A 99 0.32 -3.28 -2.39
C GLY A 99 -0.81 -2.44 -2.96
N THR A 100 -1.46 -2.94 -3.99
CA THR A 100 -2.52 -2.21 -4.71
C THR A 100 -3.76 -1.95 -3.85
N HIS A 101 -4.13 -2.86 -2.95
CA HIS A 101 -5.19 -2.63 -1.97
C HIS A 101 -4.80 -1.60 -0.92
N ALA A 102 -3.52 -1.57 -0.50
CA ALA A 102 -3.01 -0.54 0.40
C ALA A 102 -3.22 0.86 -0.19
N ASP A 103 -2.83 1.04 -1.45
CA ASP A 103 -3.01 2.31 -2.17
C ASP A 103 -4.47 2.77 -2.19
N ASN A 104 -5.40 1.86 -2.48
CA ASN A 104 -6.82 2.17 -2.53
C ASN A 104 -7.39 2.54 -1.16
N MET A 105 -7.06 1.78 -0.13
CA MET A 105 -7.55 2.02 1.23
C MET A 105 -6.96 3.31 1.82
N ILE A 106 -5.66 3.57 1.63
CA ILE A 106 -5.01 4.80 2.08
C ILE A 106 -5.64 6.04 1.43
N ARG A 107 -6.03 5.96 0.15
CA ARG A 107 -6.72 7.06 -0.53
C ARG A 107 -8.14 7.30 -0.02
N ALA A 108 -8.82 6.25 0.40
CA ALA A 108 -10.19 6.35 0.93
C ALA A 108 -10.24 6.96 2.34
N VAL A 109 -9.11 7.08 3.04
CA VAL A 109 -9.01 7.74 4.35
C VAL A 109 -8.89 9.26 4.18
N ASP A 110 -9.61 10.00 5.00
CA ASP A 110 -9.58 11.46 5.04
C ASP A 110 -8.39 11.96 5.89
N TRP A 111 -7.23 12.05 5.25
CA TRP A 111 -6.00 12.50 5.88
C TRP A 111 -5.92 14.02 5.96
N ILE A 112 -5.69 14.59 7.12
CA ILE A 112 -5.35 15.99 7.30
C ILE A 112 -4.02 16.22 6.59
N ASP A 113 -4.00 17.17 5.65
CA ASP A 113 -2.85 17.49 4.78
C ASP A 113 -2.24 16.28 4.05
N GLY A 114 -2.98 15.18 3.94
CA GLY A 114 -2.53 13.95 3.30
C GLY A 114 -1.74 12.99 4.20
N TYR A 115 -1.50 13.32 5.48
CA TYR A 115 -0.57 12.60 6.33
C TYR A 115 -1.09 12.23 7.71
N ILE A 116 -2.04 12.99 8.28
CA ILE A 116 -2.44 12.84 9.68
C ILE A 116 -3.88 12.36 9.77
N ALA A 117 -4.16 11.42 10.66
CA ALA A 117 -5.52 11.04 11.01
C ALA A 117 -5.76 11.18 12.53
N ARG A 118 -6.96 11.63 12.88
CA ARG A 118 -7.45 11.79 14.26
C ARG A 118 -8.70 10.92 14.45
N PRO A 119 -8.51 9.61 14.63
CA PRO A 119 -9.64 8.70 14.71
C PRO A 119 -10.50 8.99 15.96
N LYS A 120 -11.80 9.13 15.77
CA LYS A 120 -12.76 9.29 16.87
C LYS A 120 -12.79 8.04 17.75
N ASN A 121 -12.72 6.87 17.11
CA ASN A 121 -12.72 5.59 17.82
C ASN A 121 -11.28 5.08 18.06
N HIS A 122 -10.44 5.93 18.64
CA HIS A 122 -9.03 5.61 18.92
C HIS A 122 -8.81 4.39 19.80
N GLN A 123 -9.81 3.99 20.62
CA GLN A 123 -9.72 2.77 21.45
C GLN A 123 -9.73 1.50 20.60
N VAL A 124 -10.53 1.45 19.52
CA VAL A 124 -10.53 0.33 18.56
C VAL A 124 -9.19 0.27 17.83
N ILE A 125 -8.70 1.41 17.34
CA ILE A 125 -7.39 1.49 16.67
C ILE A 125 -6.27 1.00 17.60
N ARG A 126 -6.26 1.47 18.85
CA ARG A 126 -5.29 1.03 19.87
C ARG A 126 -5.36 -0.48 20.10
N SER A 127 -6.57 -1.04 20.20
CA SER A 127 -6.75 -2.48 20.40
C SER A 127 -6.21 -3.30 19.24
N ILE A 128 -6.48 -2.87 18.00
CA ILE A 128 -5.98 -3.51 16.78
C ILE A 128 -4.45 -3.47 16.76
N MET A 129 -3.83 -2.30 16.97
CA MET A 129 -2.38 -2.14 16.96
C MET A 129 -1.69 -2.98 18.06
N ARG A 130 -2.29 -3.05 19.23
CA ARG A 130 -1.81 -3.92 20.34
C ARG A 130 -1.94 -5.40 19.97
N SER A 131 -3.03 -5.79 19.32
CA SER A 131 -3.23 -7.17 18.86
C SER A 131 -2.17 -7.56 17.82
N MET A 132 -1.85 -6.68 16.88
CA MET A 132 -0.74 -6.91 15.94
C MET A 132 0.58 -7.16 16.69
N TYR A 133 0.93 -6.26 17.60
CA TYR A 133 2.17 -6.32 18.37
C TYR A 133 2.26 -7.59 19.25
N ALA A 134 1.12 -8.07 19.77
CA ALA A 134 1.06 -9.26 20.63
C ALA A 134 1.35 -10.57 19.89
N VAL A 135 1.28 -10.58 18.55
CA VAL A 135 1.56 -11.78 17.74
C VAL A 135 3.06 -12.07 17.76
N LYS A 136 3.45 -13.17 18.36
CA LYS A 136 4.85 -13.62 18.41
C LYS A 136 5.27 -14.26 17.09
N LYS A 137 6.51 -14.04 16.67
CA LYS A 137 7.12 -14.48 15.40
C LYS A 137 7.06 -15.99 15.07
N SER A 138 6.80 -16.84 16.04
CA SER A 138 7.03 -18.28 15.90
C SER A 138 5.80 -19.12 15.56
N VAL A 139 4.68 -18.49 15.21
CA VAL A 139 3.43 -19.21 14.94
C VAL A 139 3.00 -19.02 13.48
N SER A 140 2.77 -20.12 12.77
CA SER A 140 2.40 -20.12 11.34
C SER A 140 1.13 -19.31 11.00
N TRP A 141 0.21 -19.17 11.96
CA TRP A 141 -1.00 -18.35 11.82
C TRP A 141 -0.77 -16.85 12.13
N GLY A 142 0.40 -16.50 12.68
CA GLY A 142 0.67 -15.14 13.17
C GLY A 142 0.61 -14.08 12.08
N GLU A 143 1.13 -14.37 10.91
CA GLU A 143 1.12 -13.46 9.77
C GLU A 143 -0.30 -13.16 9.27
N TYR A 144 -1.16 -14.18 9.21
CA TYR A 144 -2.57 -14.01 8.85
C TYR A 144 -3.31 -13.14 9.87
N MET A 145 -3.00 -13.31 11.17
CA MET A 145 -3.56 -12.47 12.22
C MET A 145 -3.14 -11.01 12.08
N VAL A 146 -1.86 -10.75 11.80
CA VAL A 146 -1.37 -9.38 11.62
C VAL A 146 -1.94 -8.75 10.35
N LEU A 147 -2.01 -9.51 9.25
CA LEU A 147 -2.61 -9.06 7.99
C LEU A 147 -4.11 -8.78 8.17
N GLY A 148 -4.84 -9.64 8.85
CA GLY A 148 -6.25 -9.42 9.20
C GLY A 148 -6.45 -8.16 10.05
N ASN A 149 -5.60 -7.94 11.05
CA ASN A 149 -5.61 -6.72 11.84
C ASN A 149 -5.26 -5.47 11.00
N LEU A 150 -4.35 -5.57 10.02
CA LEU A 150 -4.05 -4.48 9.10
C LEU A 150 -5.27 -4.10 8.25
N TYR A 151 -5.99 -5.09 7.71
CA TYR A 151 -7.27 -4.85 7.03
C TYR A 151 -8.29 -4.18 7.96
N MET A 152 -8.44 -4.65 9.20
CA MET A 152 -9.33 -4.05 10.18
C MET A 152 -8.94 -2.61 10.53
N LEU A 153 -7.64 -2.32 10.68
CA LEU A 153 -7.13 -0.97 10.92
C LEU A 153 -7.54 -0.02 9.79
N LEU A 154 -7.19 -0.38 8.55
CA LEU A 154 -7.48 0.44 7.38
C LEU A 154 -8.99 0.60 7.16
N ALA A 155 -9.77 -0.48 7.31
CA ALA A 155 -11.23 -0.44 7.20
C ALA A 155 -11.89 0.49 8.23
N ASN A 156 -11.41 0.53 9.48
CA ASN A 156 -11.93 1.45 10.49
C ASN A 156 -11.60 2.91 10.13
N LEU A 157 -10.39 3.21 9.64
CA LEU A 157 -10.03 4.55 9.19
C LEU A 157 -10.90 5.01 8.01
N VAL A 158 -11.11 4.14 7.02
CA VAL A 158 -12.01 4.42 5.87
C VAL A 158 -13.45 4.63 6.33
N LYS A 159 -13.96 3.79 7.24
CA LYS A 159 -15.32 3.91 7.79
C LYS A 159 -15.54 5.27 8.45
N GLU A 160 -14.60 5.74 9.26
CA GLU A 160 -14.69 7.04 9.91
C GLU A 160 -14.66 8.20 8.90
N SER A 161 -13.86 8.08 7.85
CA SER A 161 -13.75 9.06 6.77
C SER A 161 -15.06 9.18 5.98
N ASN A 162 -15.72 8.08 5.68
CA ASN A 162 -16.99 8.06 4.96
C ASN A 162 -18.15 8.70 5.75
N GLN A 163 -18.10 8.67 7.08
CA GLN A 163 -19.06 9.36 7.91
C GLN A 163 -18.95 10.89 7.87
N ASN A 164 -17.82 11.43 7.42
CA ASN A 164 -17.56 12.86 7.31
C ASN A 164 -17.76 13.40 5.86
N LYS A 165 -17.91 12.51 4.87
CA LYS A 165 -18.02 12.89 3.43
C LYS A 165 -19.47 13.05 2.98
N THR A 166 -20.01 14.24 3.16
CA THR A 166 -21.09 14.79 2.33
C THR A 166 -20.46 15.69 1.25
N ASN A 167 -19.83 15.13 0.23
CA ASN A 167 -19.32 15.94 -0.90
C ASN A 167 -19.47 15.17 -2.22
N GLU A 168 -20.54 15.52 -2.96
CA GLU A 168 -20.96 14.93 -4.23
C GLU A 168 -19.90 14.98 -5.37
N LEU A 169 -18.95 15.91 -5.32
CA LEU A 169 -17.94 16.09 -6.37
C LEU A 169 -16.77 15.10 -6.29
N LYS A 170 -16.35 14.66 -5.11
CA LYS A 170 -15.33 13.62 -4.96
C LYS A 170 -15.86 12.23 -5.32
N ASN A 171 -17.15 11.96 -5.05
CA ASN A 171 -17.79 10.70 -5.43
C ASN A 171 -17.75 10.46 -6.94
N SER A 172 -17.90 11.49 -7.76
CA SER A 172 -17.94 11.33 -9.22
C SER A 172 -16.58 10.92 -9.83
N GLN A 173 -15.47 11.42 -9.30
CA GLN A 173 -14.12 11.04 -9.75
C GLN A 173 -13.74 9.63 -9.26
N GLU A 174 -14.05 9.30 -8.03
CA GLU A 174 -13.84 7.97 -7.47
C GLU A 174 -14.71 6.92 -8.20
N ASP A 175 -15.95 7.25 -8.52
CA ASP A 175 -16.84 6.39 -9.31
C ASP A 175 -16.32 6.18 -10.73
N ALA A 176 -15.82 7.22 -11.39
CA ALA A 176 -15.24 7.11 -12.72
C ALA A 176 -13.95 6.26 -12.71
N LEU A 177 -13.10 6.44 -11.71
CA LEU A 177 -11.89 5.62 -11.53
C LEU A 177 -12.25 4.15 -11.30
N ASN A 178 -13.18 3.88 -10.39
CA ASN A 178 -13.62 2.52 -10.07
C ASN A 178 -14.24 1.83 -11.29
N LYS A 179 -15.08 2.55 -12.05
CA LYS A 179 -15.63 2.04 -13.32
C LYS A 179 -14.54 1.70 -14.34
N ALA A 180 -13.52 2.57 -14.47
CA ALA A 180 -12.39 2.32 -15.36
C ALA A 180 -11.58 1.08 -14.94
N ILE A 181 -11.29 0.95 -13.66
CA ILE A 181 -10.60 -0.21 -13.08
C ILE A 181 -11.42 -1.49 -13.29
N ASP A 182 -12.72 -1.45 -13.04
CA ASP A 182 -13.62 -2.59 -13.22
C ASP A 182 -13.72 -3.00 -14.71
N TYR A 183 -13.73 -2.03 -15.61
CA TYR A 183 -13.69 -2.31 -17.04
C TYR A 183 -12.38 -3.00 -17.44
N ILE A 184 -11.24 -2.53 -16.93
CA ILE A 184 -9.93 -3.16 -17.15
C ILE A 184 -9.96 -4.60 -16.66
N LYS A 185 -10.41 -4.83 -15.42
CA LYS A 185 -10.46 -6.17 -14.79
C LYS A 185 -11.31 -7.15 -15.57
N LYS A 186 -12.41 -6.69 -16.17
CA LYS A 186 -13.35 -7.54 -16.92
C LYS A 186 -12.91 -7.80 -18.36
N ASN A 187 -12.11 -6.91 -18.96
CA ASN A 187 -11.86 -6.93 -20.39
C ASN A 187 -10.38 -7.01 -20.79
N PHE A 188 -9.43 -7.06 -19.85
CA PHE A 188 -7.99 -7.00 -20.15
C PHE A 188 -7.51 -8.08 -21.13
N GLU A 189 -8.17 -9.24 -21.12
CA GLU A 189 -7.88 -10.40 -22.01
C GLU A 189 -8.21 -10.11 -23.47
N GLN A 190 -9.12 -9.19 -23.75
CA GLN A 190 -9.60 -8.85 -25.09
C GLN A 190 -8.67 -7.90 -25.85
N GLY A 191 -7.47 -7.62 -25.32
CA GLY A 191 -6.52 -6.72 -25.97
C GLY A 191 -6.94 -5.25 -25.97
N ILE A 192 -7.79 -4.83 -25.00
CA ILE A 192 -8.29 -3.46 -24.87
C ILE A 192 -7.17 -2.43 -24.84
N ARG A 193 -7.49 -1.23 -25.33
CA ARG A 193 -6.62 -0.05 -25.36
C ARG A 193 -7.16 1.04 -24.41
N VAL A 194 -6.35 2.05 -24.17
CA VAL A 194 -6.76 3.23 -23.35
C VAL A 194 -8.02 3.92 -23.93
N SER A 195 -8.20 3.90 -25.27
CA SER A 195 -9.44 4.40 -25.89
C SER A 195 -10.69 3.69 -25.39
N ASP A 196 -10.64 2.35 -25.37
CA ASP A 196 -11.78 1.54 -25.01
C ASP A 196 -12.18 1.74 -23.54
N ILE A 197 -11.17 1.96 -22.68
CA ILE A 197 -11.37 2.30 -21.26
C ILE A 197 -12.00 3.69 -21.14
N ALA A 198 -11.52 4.67 -21.90
CA ALA A 198 -12.02 6.03 -21.89
C ALA A 198 -13.49 6.10 -22.35
N ASP A 199 -13.81 5.37 -23.43
CA ASP A 199 -15.16 5.26 -23.98
C ASP A 199 -16.13 4.58 -22.99
N ALA A 200 -15.66 3.52 -22.32
CA ALA A 200 -16.47 2.79 -21.33
C ALA A 200 -16.87 3.64 -20.09
N VAL A 201 -16.09 4.66 -19.77
CA VAL A 201 -16.39 5.59 -18.66
C VAL A 201 -16.86 6.96 -19.11
N ASN A 202 -17.15 7.13 -20.40
CA ASN A 202 -17.57 8.40 -21.02
C ASN A 202 -16.61 9.58 -20.72
N MET A 203 -15.30 9.33 -20.79
CA MET A 203 -14.26 10.33 -20.52
C MET A 203 -13.34 10.52 -21.73
N HIS A 204 -12.84 11.75 -21.91
CA HIS A 204 -11.72 11.95 -22.82
C HIS A 204 -10.44 11.32 -22.28
N ARG A 205 -9.58 10.78 -23.17
CA ARG A 205 -8.30 10.13 -22.80
C ARG A 205 -7.44 11.01 -21.88
N VAL A 206 -7.41 12.33 -22.11
CA VAL A 206 -6.64 13.28 -21.29
C VAL A 206 -7.21 13.35 -19.87
N SER A 207 -8.54 13.39 -19.73
CA SER A 207 -9.19 13.41 -18.42
C SER A 207 -8.97 12.11 -17.67
N LEU A 208 -9.08 10.97 -18.35
CA LEU A 208 -8.79 9.65 -17.79
C LEU A 208 -7.31 9.52 -17.37
N TYR A 209 -6.37 10.03 -18.18
CA TYR A 209 -4.95 10.07 -17.83
C TYR A 209 -4.71 10.88 -16.54
N ARG A 210 -5.32 12.09 -16.42
CA ARG A 210 -5.22 12.92 -15.22
C ARG A 210 -5.78 12.20 -14.01
N LEU A 211 -6.95 11.60 -14.14
CA LEU A 211 -7.63 10.84 -13.09
C LEU A 211 -6.71 9.72 -12.54
N PHE A 212 -6.10 8.91 -13.42
CA PHE A 212 -5.18 7.86 -13.01
C PHE A 212 -3.89 8.43 -12.41
N LYS A 213 -3.35 9.53 -12.95
CA LYS A 213 -2.16 10.18 -12.39
C LYS A 213 -2.41 10.79 -11.01
N GLU A 214 -3.53 11.48 -10.83
CA GLU A 214 -3.89 12.10 -9.56
C GLU A 214 -4.25 11.06 -8.49
N CYS A 215 -4.99 10.03 -8.88
CA CYS A 215 -5.46 9.02 -7.95
C CYS A 215 -4.46 7.87 -7.72
N LEU A 216 -3.72 7.43 -8.74
CA LEU A 216 -2.90 6.22 -8.70
C LEU A 216 -1.40 6.49 -8.90
N ASN A 217 -1.03 7.74 -9.21
CA ASN A 217 0.32 8.16 -9.58
C ASN A 217 0.93 7.36 -10.76
N VAL A 218 0.09 6.66 -11.53
CA VAL A 218 0.47 5.92 -12.74
C VAL A 218 -0.39 6.35 -13.91
N SER A 219 0.03 6.10 -15.16
CA SER A 219 -0.83 6.28 -16.31
C SER A 219 -1.81 5.10 -16.44
N VAL A 220 -2.93 5.32 -17.15
CA VAL A 220 -3.89 4.24 -17.47
C VAL A 220 -3.21 3.09 -18.18
N GLU A 221 -2.34 3.40 -19.14
CA GLU A 221 -1.57 2.42 -19.89
C GLU A 221 -0.65 1.61 -18.97
N GLN A 222 0.05 2.28 -18.08
CA GLN A 222 0.89 1.64 -17.07
C GLN A 222 0.07 0.73 -16.15
N TYR A 223 -1.09 1.19 -15.69
CA TYR A 223 -1.99 0.40 -14.86
C TYR A 223 -2.45 -0.87 -15.59
N LEU A 224 -2.93 -0.75 -16.83
CA LEU A 224 -3.33 -1.88 -17.66
C LEU A 224 -2.18 -2.88 -17.88
N GLN A 225 -0.98 -2.38 -18.17
CA GLN A 225 0.21 -3.21 -18.35
C GLN A 225 0.58 -3.96 -17.06
N ASN A 226 0.63 -3.27 -15.93
CA ASN A 226 0.93 -3.89 -14.64
C ASN A 226 -0.10 -4.98 -14.33
N TYR A 227 -1.40 -4.71 -14.52
CA TYR A 227 -2.45 -5.68 -14.30
C TYR A 227 -2.30 -6.94 -15.17
N ARG A 228 -1.96 -6.78 -16.46
CA ARG A 228 -1.66 -7.90 -17.36
C ARG A 228 -0.46 -8.71 -16.91
N MET A 229 0.60 -8.05 -16.44
CA MET A 229 1.81 -8.72 -15.93
C MET A 229 1.50 -9.54 -14.67
N ASP A 230 0.72 -9.01 -13.74
CA ASP A 230 0.29 -9.73 -12.53
C ASP A 230 -0.55 -10.97 -12.88
N LYS A 231 -1.45 -10.86 -13.86
CA LYS A 231 -2.24 -12.00 -14.36
C LYS A 231 -1.37 -13.04 -15.07
N ALA A 232 -0.35 -12.60 -15.80
CA ALA A 232 0.62 -13.50 -16.42
C ALA A 232 1.37 -14.35 -15.39
N VAL A 233 1.78 -13.75 -14.26
CA VAL A 233 2.42 -14.47 -13.15
C VAL A 233 1.53 -15.59 -12.62
N ALA A 234 0.25 -15.31 -12.39
CA ALA A 234 -0.70 -16.33 -11.92
C ALA A 234 -0.85 -17.50 -12.93
N LEU A 235 -0.88 -17.18 -14.22
CA LEU A 235 -0.98 -18.20 -15.27
C LEU A 235 0.33 -18.99 -15.47
N LEU A 236 1.49 -18.41 -15.19
CA LEU A 236 2.80 -19.09 -15.29
C LEU A 236 2.97 -20.22 -14.30
N GLN A 237 2.18 -20.25 -13.22
CA GLN A 237 2.16 -21.35 -12.26
C GLN A 237 1.52 -22.63 -12.84
N ASN A 238 0.71 -22.49 -13.89
CA ASN A 238 0.18 -23.63 -14.64
C ASN A 238 1.17 -24.02 -15.76
N PHE A 239 1.82 -25.17 -15.61
CA PHE A 239 2.84 -25.67 -16.54
C PHE A 239 2.27 -26.19 -17.86
N ASP A 240 0.97 -26.51 -17.91
CA ASP A 240 0.30 -26.99 -19.12
C ASP A 240 0.02 -25.88 -20.14
N ILE A 241 0.12 -24.63 -19.75
CA ILE A 241 -0.12 -23.48 -20.62
C ILE A 241 1.20 -22.96 -21.18
N SER A 242 1.33 -22.86 -22.50
CA SER A 242 2.52 -22.29 -23.12
C SER A 242 2.68 -20.80 -22.78
N VAL A 243 3.92 -20.29 -22.75
CA VAL A 243 4.17 -18.85 -22.50
C VAL A 243 3.55 -17.98 -23.59
N MET A 244 3.46 -18.50 -24.83
CA MET A 244 2.77 -17.83 -25.93
C MET A 244 1.27 -17.71 -25.66
N ASP A 245 0.63 -18.79 -25.21
CA ASP A 245 -0.80 -18.76 -24.85
C ASP A 245 -1.07 -17.83 -23.67
N ILE A 246 -0.16 -17.75 -22.71
CA ILE A 246 -0.26 -16.79 -21.61
C ILE A 246 -0.24 -15.36 -22.14
N CYS A 247 0.68 -15.04 -23.06
CA CYS A 247 0.72 -13.73 -23.70
C CYS A 247 -0.64 -13.36 -24.32
N ILE A 248 -1.26 -14.29 -25.05
CA ILE A 248 -2.58 -14.09 -25.67
C ILE A 248 -3.67 -13.94 -24.61
N ARG A 249 -3.70 -14.79 -23.59
CA ARG A 249 -4.70 -14.78 -22.52
C ARG A 249 -4.67 -13.52 -21.67
N VAL A 250 -3.52 -12.86 -21.56
CA VAL A 250 -3.44 -11.56 -20.87
C VAL A 250 -3.71 -10.37 -21.80
N GLY A 251 -4.22 -10.63 -23.02
CA GLY A 251 -4.62 -9.59 -23.97
C GLY A 251 -3.45 -8.91 -24.66
N MET A 252 -2.32 -9.63 -24.86
CA MET A 252 -1.16 -9.14 -25.60
C MET A 252 -0.93 -10.02 -26.83
N SER A 253 -0.83 -9.40 -28.02
CA SER A 253 -0.58 -10.09 -29.28
C SER A 253 0.89 -10.12 -29.69
N ASP A 254 1.71 -9.20 -29.18
CA ASP A 254 3.14 -9.10 -29.47
C ASP A 254 3.95 -9.84 -28.41
N TYR A 255 4.30 -11.08 -28.70
CA TYR A 255 5.06 -11.95 -27.79
C TYR A 255 6.45 -11.39 -27.42
N PRO A 256 7.28 -10.89 -28.36
CA PRO A 256 8.54 -10.21 -27.99
C PRO A 256 8.34 -9.02 -27.07
N HIS A 257 7.32 -8.21 -27.30
CA HIS A 257 6.97 -7.08 -26.43
C HIS A 257 6.54 -7.55 -25.03
N PHE A 258 5.69 -8.58 -24.95
CA PHE A 258 5.30 -9.21 -23.70
C PHE A 258 6.52 -9.67 -22.89
N CYS A 259 7.44 -10.41 -23.49
CA CYS A 259 8.65 -10.90 -22.81
C CYS A 259 9.54 -9.77 -22.28
N ARG A 260 9.70 -8.69 -23.06
CA ARG A 260 10.47 -7.51 -22.63
C ARG A 260 9.79 -6.79 -21.47
N GLN A 261 8.47 -6.60 -21.52
CA GLN A 261 7.70 -5.97 -20.45
C GLN A 261 7.73 -6.80 -19.17
N PHE A 262 7.56 -8.10 -19.28
CA PHE A 262 7.61 -9.02 -18.15
C PHE A 262 8.99 -8.99 -17.48
N LYS A 263 10.09 -9.06 -18.27
CA LYS A 263 11.45 -8.96 -17.74
C LYS A 263 11.71 -7.61 -17.08
N ARG A 264 11.20 -6.51 -17.64
CA ARG A 264 11.33 -5.18 -17.05
C ARG A 264 10.59 -5.08 -15.71
N HIS A 265 9.45 -5.78 -15.56
CA HIS A 265 8.61 -5.71 -14.38
C HIS A 265 9.10 -6.64 -13.25
N PHE A 266 9.54 -7.85 -13.58
CA PHE A 266 9.91 -8.89 -12.60
C PHE A 266 11.41 -9.23 -12.58
N GLY A 267 12.23 -8.67 -13.46
CA GLY A 267 13.68 -8.95 -13.56
C GLY A 267 14.03 -10.21 -14.34
N PHE A 268 13.07 -11.07 -14.65
CA PHE A 268 13.25 -12.35 -15.37
C PHE A 268 12.33 -12.42 -16.57
N THR A 269 12.72 -13.17 -17.61
CA THR A 269 11.79 -13.53 -18.68
C THR A 269 10.71 -14.48 -18.16
N PRO A 270 9.52 -14.56 -18.82
CA PRO A 270 8.47 -15.50 -18.39
C PRO A 270 8.95 -16.95 -18.26
N SER A 271 9.81 -17.39 -19.19
CA SER A 271 10.35 -18.76 -19.16
C SER A 271 11.35 -18.99 -18.02
N GLU A 272 12.19 -18.00 -17.70
CA GLU A 272 13.09 -18.03 -16.55
C GLU A 272 12.30 -18.02 -15.25
N TYR A 273 11.27 -17.19 -15.16
CA TYR A 273 10.36 -17.10 -14.03
C TYR A 273 9.69 -18.46 -13.77
N ARG A 274 9.15 -19.10 -14.80
CA ARG A 274 8.55 -20.45 -14.70
C ARG A 274 9.54 -21.49 -14.19
N LYS A 275 10.76 -21.53 -14.74
CA LYS A 275 11.83 -22.45 -14.30
C LYS A 275 12.19 -22.26 -12.83
N PHE A 276 12.22 -21.03 -12.35
CA PHE A 276 12.52 -20.73 -10.95
C PHE A 276 11.50 -21.34 -9.98
N PHE A 277 10.23 -21.40 -10.38
CA PHE A 277 9.18 -22.02 -9.56
C PHE A 277 9.09 -23.55 -9.75
N SER A 278 9.47 -24.11 -10.91
CA SER A 278 9.54 -25.57 -11.10
C SER A 278 10.69 -26.25 -10.33
N GLY A 279 11.73 -25.51 -9.96
CA GLY A 279 12.86 -26.04 -9.17
C GLY A 279 12.64 -26.05 -7.66
N LYS A 280 11.46 -25.70 -7.18
CA LYS A 280 11.09 -25.68 -5.75
C LYS A 280 10.05 -26.76 -5.35
N GLN A 281 9.76 -27.73 -6.24
CA GLN A 281 8.98 -28.92 -5.91
C GLN A 281 9.86 -30.13 -5.59
#